data_c99fd03a38a126efe66547a2f4bc8b30
#
_entry.id   c99fd03a38a126efe66547a2f4bc8b30
#
_cell.length_a   1.000
_cell.length_b   1.000
_cell.length_c   1.000
_cell.angle_alpha   90.00
_cell.angle_beta   90.00
_cell.angle_gamma   90.00
#
_symmetry.space_group_name_H-M   'P 1'
#
loop_
_entity.id
_entity.type
_entity.pdbx_description
1 polymer ?
#
loop_
_entity_poly.entity_id
_entity_poly.type
_entity_poly.pdbx_seq_one_letter_code
_entity_poly.pdbx_strand_id
1 'polypeptide(L)'
;GDVGSALNRAILSRNKPIADVFYGLDNTFLSRALDENIFEAYQSPMLADIPAAFILDSQYRALPIDYGDVCLNYDIAFFTDHNLEPPTTLDDLLLPEYRGLLVVENPAMSSPGLAFLLATISNYGQDGYIQYWEELADNDLLIVNDWETAYYSEFSRWGGSRPIVVSYSSSPPFEVLYAEEPIATPPTAVITSPGTCYRQIEFAGILRGTTNRALAEAWIDFMLSPQFQEDMPLQMFVFPVNPEAVLPPDFIKAAQIPVDPATMNPEMIGANREKWIRDWTEVVIK
;
A
#
# COMPACT_ATOMS: atom_id res chain seq x y z
N GLY A 1 9.89 11.45 -1.52
CA GLY A 1 8.85 12.19 -0.80
C GLY A 1 7.49 11.59 -1.06
N ASP A 2 6.47 12.00 -0.32
CA ASP A 2 5.09 11.51 -0.46
C ASP A 2 4.55 11.66 -1.89
N VAL A 3 3.79 10.67 -2.37
CA VAL A 3 3.25 10.58 -3.74
C VAL A 3 2.39 11.80 -4.10
N GLY A 4 1.58 12.31 -3.17
CA GLY A 4 0.74 13.49 -3.39
C GLY A 4 1.55 14.75 -3.69
N SER A 5 2.64 14.96 -2.97
CA SER A 5 3.58 16.07 -3.19
C SER A 5 4.32 15.94 -4.51
N ALA A 6 4.78 14.73 -4.86
CA ALA A 6 5.45 14.46 -6.13
C ALA A 6 4.50 14.66 -7.31
N LEU A 7 3.26 14.18 -7.22
CA LEU A 7 2.22 14.38 -8.22
C LEU A 7 1.90 15.86 -8.42
N ASN A 8 1.74 16.63 -7.33
CA ASN A 8 1.51 18.07 -7.41
C ASN A 8 2.64 18.77 -8.16
N ARG A 9 3.90 18.40 -7.91
CA ARG A 9 5.06 18.96 -8.65
C ARG A 9 5.00 18.61 -10.13
N ALA A 10 4.67 17.37 -10.48
CA ALA A 10 4.52 16.94 -11.87
C ALA A 10 3.41 17.72 -12.59
N ILE A 11 2.25 17.92 -11.94
CA ILE A 11 1.13 18.70 -12.48
C ILE A 11 1.54 20.17 -12.70
N LEU A 12 2.18 20.79 -11.72
CA LEU A 12 2.61 22.20 -11.84
C LEU A 12 3.67 22.40 -12.91
N SER A 13 4.50 21.40 -13.16
CA SER A 13 5.57 21.45 -14.16
C SER A 13 5.18 20.85 -15.53
N ARG A 14 3.92 20.47 -15.77
CA ARG A 14 3.48 19.72 -16.97
C ARG A 14 3.82 20.37 -18.31
N ASN A 15 3.94 21.70 -18.36
CA ASN A 15 4.33 22.42 -19.57
C ASN A 15 5.85 22.42 -19.84
N LYS A 16 6.65 22.11 -18.82
CA LYS A 16 8.10 21.95 -18.87
C LYS A 16 8.48 20.93 -17.80
N PRO A 17 8.37 19.63 -18.13
CA PRO A 17 8.58 18.58 -17.13
C PRO A 17 10.00 18.62 -16.57
N ILE A 18 10.13 18.35 -15.28
CA ILE A 18 11.41 18.35 -14.55
C ILE A 18 12.10 16.99 -14.60
N ALA A 19 11.45 15.99 -15.17
CA ALA A 19 11.92 14.63 -15.35
C ALA A 19 11.29 14.03 -16.61
N ASP A 20 11.76 12.86 -17.04
CA ASP A 20 11.24 12.16 -18.22
C ASP A 20 10.22 11.08 -17.85
N VAL A 21 10.38 10.47 -16.67
CA VAL A 21 9.50 9.43 -16.11
C VAL A 21 9.11 9.81 -14.69
N PHE A 22 7.86 9.51 -14.33
CA PHE A 22 7.37 9.55 -12.97
C PHE A 22 7.10 8.10 -12.54
N TYR A 23 7.66 7.69 -11.39
CA TYR A 23 7.44 6.39 -10.76
C TYR A 23 6.98 6.56 -9.31
N GLY A 24 6.20 5.59 -8.78
CA GLY A 24 5.67 5.60 -7.43
C GLY A 24 4.28 6.27 -7.32
N LEU A 25 3.58 6.43 -8.47
CA LEU A 25 2.18 6.80 -8.46
C LEU A 25 1.33 5.57 -8.13
N ASP A 26 0.63 5.58 -7.02
CA ASP A 26 -0.23 4.46 -6.66
C ASP A 26 -1.67 4.59 -7.23
N ASN A 27 -2.43 3.49 -7.15
CA ASN A 27 -3.81 3.42 -7.66
C ASN A 27 -4.78 4.37 -6.94
N THR A 28 -4.43 4.92 -5.77
CA THR A 28 -5.27 5.88 -5.05
C THR A 28 -5.16 7.30 -5.62
N PHE A 29 -4.11 7.59 -6.39
CA PHE A 29 -3.87 8.86 -7.09
C PHE A 29 -3.95 8.73 -8.62
N LEU A 30 -4.13 7.52 -9.16
CA LEU A 30 -4.05 7.25 -10.59
C LEU A 30 -5.03 8.10 -11.40
N SER A 31 -6.30 8.15 -11.02
CA SER A 31 -7.32 8.93 -11.75
C SER A 31 -6.91 10.39 -11.85
N ARG A 32 -6.43 11.01 -10.76
CA ARG A 32 -6.00 12.39 -10.75
C ARG A 32 -4.84 12.66 -11.72
N ALA A 33 -3.86 11.78 -11.77
CA ALA A 33 -2.74 11.91 -12.72
C ALA A 33 -3.20 11.79 -14.18
N LEU A 34 -4.15 10.90 -14.44
CA LEU A 34 -4.72 10.69 -15.77
C LEU A 34 -5.60 11.86 -16.21
N ASP A 35 -6.42 12.43 -15.33
CA ASP A 35 -7.28 13.60 -15.59
C ASP A 35 -6.45 14.86 -15.86
N GLU A 36 -5.35 15.06 -15.15
CA GLU A 36 -4.41 16.17 -15.38
C GLU A 36 -3.54 15.98 -16.62
N ASN A 37 -3.67 14.80 -17.28
CA ASN A 37 -3.04 14.51 -18.57
C ASN A 37 -1.52 14.74 -18.57
N ILE A 38 -0.86 14.36 -17.48
CA ILE A 38 0.59 14.55 -17.30
C ILE A 38 1.43 13.51 -18.02
N PHE A 39 0.82 12.40 -18.44
CA PHE A 39 1.51 11.27 -19.06
C PHE A 39 1.26 11.17 -20.57
N GLU A 40 2.23 10.61 -21.28
CA GLU A 40 2.10 10.14 -22.65
C GLU A 40 1.84 8.64 -22.68
N ALA A 41 1.00 8.19 -23.61
CA ALA A 41 0.72 6.77 -23.77
C ALA A 41 1.94 6.01 -24.31
N TYR A 42 2.25 4.88 -23.70
CA TYR A 42 3.28 3.94 -24.14
C TYR A 42 2.86 2.51 -23.83
N GLN A 43 2.58 1.71 -24.86
CA GLN A 43 2.33 0.29 -24.71
C GLN A 43 3.66 -0.46 -24.77
N SER A 44 4.27 -0.69 -23.63
CA SER A 44 5.51 -1.50 -23.53
C SER A 44 5.25 -2.93 -24.03
N PRO A 45 6.16 -3.50 -24.85
CA PRO A 45 6.08 -4.91 -25.23
C PRO A 45 6.17 -5.85 -24.02
N MET A 46 6.77 -5.41 -22.92
CA MET A 46 6.90 -6.20 -21.68
C MET A 46 5.57 -6.41 -20.95
N LEU A 47 4.53 -5.63 -21.27
CA LEU A 47 3.18 -5.83 -20.71
C LEU A 47 2.55 -7.16 -21.10
N ALA A 48 3.09 -7.85 -22.10
CA ALA A 48 2.62 -9.19 -22.47
C ALA A 48 2.80 -10.22 -21.35
N ASP A 49 3.78 -10.00 -20.47
CA ASP A 49 4.11 -10.90 -19.36
C ASP A 49 3.41 -10.45 -18.05
N ILE A 50 2.78 -9.27 -18.03
CA ILE A 50 2.14 -8.71 -16.84
C ILE A 50 0.66 -9.10 -16.77
N PRO A 51 0.18 -9.65 -15.63
CA PRO A 51 -1.24 -9.98 -15.47
C PRO A 51 -2.16 -8.79 -15.68
N ALA A 52 -3.20 -8.98 -16.48
CA ALA A 52 -4.13 -7.90 -16.88
C ALA A 52 -4.80 -7.19 -15.68
N ALA A 53 -4.91 -7.86 -14.54
CA ALA A 53 -5.48 -7.28 -13.32
C ALA A 53 -4.67 -6.08 -12.77
N PHE A 54 -3.39 -5.97 -13.11
CA PHE A 54 -2.57 -4.82 -12.73
C PHE A 54 -2.67 -3.64 -13.72
N ILE A 55 -3.16 -3.86 -14.95
CA ILE A 55 -3.24 -2.83 -16.01
C ILE A 55 -4.54 -2.04 -15.83
N LEU A 56 -4.51 -0.98 -15.02
CA LEU A 56 -5.69 -0.19 -14.68
C LEU A 56 -5.99 0.93 -15.70
N ASP A 57 -5.01 1.35 -16.52
CA ASP A 57 -5.21 2.33 -17.59
C ASP A 57 -5.15 1.66 -18.97
N SER A 58 -6.31 1.51 -19.61
CA SER A 58 -6.43 0.89 -20.94
C SER A 58 -5.76 1.69 -22.07
N GLN A 59 -5.35 2.94 -21.81
CA GLN A 59 -4.61 3.78 -22.75
C GLN A 59 -3.10 3.69 -22.54
N TYR A 60 -2.62 2.90 -21.59
CA TYR A 60 -1.20 2.68 -21.30
C TYR A 60 -0.42 3.97 -21.00
N ARG A 61 -1.04 4.94 -20.31
CA ARG A 61 -0.39 6.18 -19.87
C ARG A 61 0.36 5.97 -18.55
N ALA A 62 -0.15 5.06 -17.71
CA ALA A 62 0.48 4.62 -16.47
C ALA A 62 0.59 3.08 -16.50
N LEU A 63 1.83 2.57 -16.37
CA LEU A 63 2.12 1.15 -16.44
C LEU A 63 2.43 0.63 -15.03
N PRO A 64 1.87 -0.52 -14.63
CA PRO A 64 2.12 -1.09 -13.30
C PRO A 64 3.56 -1.58 -13.18
N ILE A 65 4.22 -1.27 -12.07
CA ILE A 65 5.61 -1.67 -11.81
C ILE A 65 5.70 -2.65 -10.65
N ASP A 66 4.98 -2.38 -9.57
CA ASP A 66 4.99 -3.20 -8.37
C ASP A 66 3.65 -3.10 -7.64
N TYR A 67 3.50 -3.95 -6.60
CA TYR A 67 2.33 -3.88 -5.73
C TYR A 67 2.68 -4.27 -4.30
N GLY A 68 1.92 -3.74 -3.36
CA GLY A 68 1.94 -4.11 -1.96
C GLY A 68 0.52 -4.28 -1.44
N ASP A 69 0.26 -5.32 -0.66
CA ASP A 69 -1.02 -5.45 0.02
C ASP A 69 -0.89 -4.82 1.41
N VAL A 70 -1.59 -3.72 1.62
CA VAL A 70 -1.68 -3.06 2.92
C VAL A 70 -2.67 -3.84 3.77
N CYS A 71 -2.18 -4.37 4.88
CA CYS A 71 -2.90 -5.27 5.78
C CYS A 71 -2.67 -4.88 7.24
N LEU A 72 -3.31 -5.58 8.16
CA LEU A 72 -2.98 -5.55 9.58
C LEU A 72 -1.83 -6.52 9.85
N ASN A 73 -0.77 -6.04 10.50
CA ASN A 73 0.32 -6.86 10.99
C ASN A 73 0.22 -6.96 12.52
N TYR A 74 0.61 -8.09 13.09
CA TYR A 74 0.59 -8.28 14.53
C TYR A 74 1.89 -8.89 15.08
N ASP A 75 2.21 -8.58 16.33
CA ASP A 75 3.35 -9.08 17.08
C ASP A 75 3.01 -10.45 17.68
N ILE A 76 3.61 -11.52 17.18
CA ILE A 76 3.35 -12.89 17.59
C ILE A 76 3.68 -13.09 19.09
N ALA A 77 4.76 -12.48 19.58
CA ALA A 77 5.17 -12.63 20.99
C ALA A 77 4.13 -12.03 21.92
N PHE A 78 3.60 -10.83 21.63
CA PHE A 78 2.56 -10.21 22.44
C PHE A 78 1.34 -11.13 22.60
N PHE A 79 0.79 -11.65 21.50
CA PHE A 79 -0.40 -12.50 21.53
C PHE A 79 -0.15 -13.81 22.27
N THR A 80 1.03 -14.40 22.09
CA THR A 80 1.44 -15.63 22.79
C THR A 80 1.56 -15.39 24.30
N ASP A 81 2.25 -14.33 24.72
CA ASP A 81 2.51 -14.03 26.13
C ASP A 81 1.24 -13.66 26.91
N HIS A 82 0.26 -13.06 26.22
CA HIS A 82 -1.03 -12.69 26.82
C HIS A 82 -2.10 -13.78 26.68
N ASN A 83 -1.79 -14.92 26.03
CA ASN A 83 -2.73 -15.98 25.72
C ASN A 83 -4.02 -15.44 25.07
N LEU A 84 -3.84 -14.50 24.13
CA LEU A 84 -4.88 -13.89 23.33
C LEU A 84 -4.71 -14.35 21.88
N GLU A 85 -5.81 -14.76 21.23
CA GLU A 85 -5.75 -15.08 19.80
C GLU A 85 -5.64 -13.78 18.98
N PRO A 86 -4.83 -13.74 17.91
CA PRO A 86 -4.83 -12.58 17.01
C PRO A 86 -6.21 -12.40 16.34
N PRO A 87 -6.63 -11.15 16.04
CA PRO A 87 -7.86 -10.94 15.31
C PRO A 87 -7.74 -11.54 13.90
N THR A 88 -8.86 -11.99 13.34
CA THR A 88 -8.93 -12.60 12.02
C THR A 88 -9.75 -11.77 11.02
N THR A 89 -10.60 -10.90 11.53
CA THR A 89 -11.47 -10.01 10.73
C THR A 89 -11.36 -8.56 11.22
N LEU A 90 -11.90 -7.62 10.42
CA LEU A 90 -12.00 -6.23 10.86
C LEU A 90 -12.97 -6.06 12.04
N ASP A 91 -14.04 -6.87 12.10
CA ASP A 91 -15.01 -6.83 13.20
C ASP A 91 -14.41 -7.26 14.53
N ASP A 92 -13.44 -8.19 14.53
CA ASP A 92 -12.77 -8.61 15.76
C ASP A 92 -12.09 -7.44 16.47
N LEU A 93 -11.58 -6.44 15.72
CA LEU A 93 -10.94 -5.24 16.29
C LEU A 93 -11.87 -4.37 17.14
N LEU A 94 -13.19 -4.56 17.00
CA LEU A 94 -14.19 -3.84 17.79
C LEU A 94 -14.48 -4.53 19.14
N LEU A 95 -14.01 -5.76 19.32
CA LEU A 95 -14.23 -6.52 20.55
C LEU A 95 -13.41 -5.93 21.71
N PRO A 96 -13.93 -5.99 22.95
CA PRO A 96 -13.26 -5.40 24.13
C PRO A 96 -11.85 -5.93 24.40
N GLU A 97 -11.56 -7.19 24.04
CA GLU A 97 -10.24 -7.80 24.21
C GLU A 97 -9.16 -7.19 23.34
N TYR A 98 -9.52 -6.51 22.24
CA TYR A 98 -8.58 -5.81 21.36
C TYR A 98 -8.54 -4.29 21.61
N ARG A 99 -9.21 -3.84 22.70
CA ARG A 99 -9.21 -2.44 23.08
C ARG A 99 -7.79 -1.91 23.29
N GLY A 100 -7.44 -0.83 22.58
CA GLY A 100 -6.15 -0.18 22.71
C GLY A 100 -4.97 -0.96 22.11
N LEU A 101 -5.23 -1.93 21.24
CA LEU A 101 -4.18 -2.76 20.64
C LEU A 101 -3.76 -2.31 19.24
N LEU A 102 -4.54 -1.47 18.56
CA LEU A 102 -4.31 -1.08 17.16
C LEU A 102 -3.69 0.31 17.04
N VAL A 103 -2.70 0.44 16.16
CA VAL A 103 -2.22 1.72 15.62
C VAL A 103 -2.45 1.75 14.10
N VAL A 104 -2.93 2.91 13.62
CA VAL A 104 -3.15 3.20 12.19
C VAL A 104 -2.54 4.54 11.81
N GLU A 105 -2.27 4.74 10.54
CA GLU A 105 -1.86 6.03 10.02
C GLU A 105 -3.07 6.87 9.59
N ASN A 106 -2.89 8.18 9.70
CA ASN A 106 -3.85 9.16 9.22
C ASN A 106 -3.98 9.08 7.68
N PRO A 107 -5.16 8.77 7.12
CA PRO A 107 -5.36 8.60 5.67
C PRO A 107 -5.17 9.90 4.87
N ALA A 108 -5.17 11.06 5.52
CA ALA A 108 -4.86 12.34 4.86
C ALA A 108 -3.36 12.52 4.62
N MET A 109 -2.51 11.80 5.38
CA MET A 109 -1.06 12.00 5.42
C MET A 109 -0.27 10.80 4.90
N SER A 110 -0.83 9.59 4.98
CA SER A 110 -0.15 8.33 4.72
C SER A 110 -0.87 7.48 3.67
N SER A 111 -0.13 6.96 2.69
CA SER A 111 -0.67 6.03 1.68
C SER A 111 -1.19 4.72 2.30
N PRO A 112 -0.47 4.01 3.21
CA PRO A 112 -1.03 2.84 3.88
C PRO A 112 -2.24 3.18 4.75
N GLY A 113 -2.28 4.34 5.42
CA GLY A 113 -3.47 4.81 6.13
C GLY A 113 -4.69 4.99 5.21
N LEU A 114 -4.48 5.58 4.04
CA LEU A 114 -5.53 5.70 3.03
C LEU A 114 -5.95 4.32 2.48
N ALA A 115 -5.00 3.45 2.20
CA ALA A 115 -5.28 2.10 1.73
C ALA A 115 -6.13 1.31 2.75
N PHE A 116 -5.85 1.42 4.04
CA PHE A 116 -6.65 0.79 5.09
C PHE A 116 -8.06 1.41 5.18
N LEU A 117 -8.20 2.73 5.04
CA LEU A 117 -9.51 3.38 4.93
C LEU A 117 -10.30 2.81 3.73
N LEU A 118 -9.67 2.64 2.57
CA LEU A 118 -10.30 2.06 1.39
C LEU A 118 -10.68 0.57 1.58
N ALA A 119 -9.89 -0.22 2.33
CA ALA A 119 -10.26 -1.57 2.72
C ALA A 119 -11.56 -1.57 3.55
N THR A 120 -11.68 -0.68 4.54
CA THR A 120 -12.90 -0.56 5.35
C THR A 120 -14.10 -0.10 4.54
N ILE A 121 -13.94 0.85 3.61
CA ILE A 121 -15.01 1.27 2.71
C ILE A 121 -15.45 0.12 1.77
N SER A 122 -14.49 -0.66 1.28
CA SER A 122 -14.78 -1.82 0.45
C SER A 122 -15.56 -2.90 1.21
N ASN A 123 -15.26 -3.09 2.50
CA ASN A 123 -15.89 -4.11 3.34
C ASN A 123 -17.28 -3.69 3.85
N TYR A 124 -17.43 -2.46 4.32
CA TYR A 124 -18.65 -1.96 4.97
C TYR A 124 -19.53 -1.09 4.06
N GLY A 125 -19.05 -0.75 2.87
CA GLY A 125 -19.73 0.16 1.96
C GLY A 125 -19.64 1.62 2.39
N GLN A 126 -20.16 2.52 1.52
CA GLN A 126 -20.10 3.97 1.74
C GLN A 126 -20.96 4.46 2.91
N ASP A 127 -21.93 3.67 3.33
CA ASP A 127 -22.84 4.04 4.44
C ASP A 127 -22.38 3.43 5.78
N GLY A 128 -21.61 2.34 5.79
CA GLY A 128 -21.24 1.60 7.00
C GLY A 128 -19.85 1.90 7.54
N TYR A 129 -18.90 2.35 6.69
CA TYR A 129 -17.51 2.52 7.12
C TYR A 129 -17.34 3.57 8.24
N ILE A 130 -18.15 4.63 8.27
CA ILE A 130 -18.06 5.68 9.30
C ILE A 130 -18.43 5.11 10.66
N GLN A 131 -19.50 4.32 10.76
CA GLN A 131 -19.87 3.67 12.02
C GLN A 131 -18.75 2.74 12.49
N TYR A 132 -18.15 1.95 11.61
CA TYR A 132 -17.01 1.12 11.95
C TYR A 132 -15.85 1.93 12.56
N TRP A 133 -15.50 3.08 11.97
CA TRP A 133 -14.44 3.95 12.47
C TRP A 133 -14.80 4.66 13.78
N GLU A 134 -16.07 5.01 14.02
CA GLU A 134 -16.54 5.51 15.31
C GLU A 134 -16.35 4.46 16.41
N GLU A 135 -16.77 3.22 16.16
CA GLU A 135 -16.63 2.10 17.09
C GLU A 135 -15.15 1.75 17.34
N LEU A 136 -14.32 1.82 16.30
CA LEU A 136 -12.88 1.59 16.42
C LEU A 136 -12.18 2.70 17.23
N ALA A 137 -12.58 3.96 17.07
CA ALA A 137 -12.10 5.08 17.87
C ALA A 137 -12.51 4.93 19.35
N ASP A 138 -13.74 4.48 19.61
CA ASP A 138 -14.23 4.19 20.96
C ASP A 138 -13.49 2.99 21.60
N ASN A 139 -12.88 2.12 20.78
CA ASN A 139 -12.02 1.02 21.21
C ASN A 139 -10.55 1.43 21.40
N ASP A 140 -10.27 2.71 21.64
CA ASP A 140 -8.95 3.26 21.97
C ASP A 140 -7.91 3.08 20.85
N LEU A 141 -8.32 3.37 19.61
CA LEU A 141 -7.44 3.42 18.44
C LEU A 141 -6.33 4.46 18.60
N LEU A 142 -5.08 4.11 18.31
CA LEU A 142 -3.98 5.06 18.19
C LEU A 142 -3.81 5.49 16.72
N ILE A 143 -3.71 6.81 16.49
CA ILE A 143 -3.50 7.38 15.17
C ILE A 143 -2.18 8.15 15.14
N VAL A 144 -1.38 7.89 14.10
CA VAL A 144 -0.13 8.60 13.83
C VAL A 144 -0.13 9.14 12.39
N ASN A 145 0.82 9.99 12.04
CA ASN A 145 0.80 10.66 10.74
C ASN A 145 1.52 9.91 9.62
N ASP A 146 2.41 8.99 9.97
CA ASP A 146 3.25 8.29 9.00
C ASP A 146 3.53 6.85 9.42
N TRP A 147 3.90 6.03 8.43
CA TRP A 147 4.17 4.62 8.61
C TRP A 147 5.41 4.35 9.49
N GLU A 148 6.45 5.16 9.39
CA GLU A 148 7.67 4.96 10.19
C GLU A 148 7.36 5.08 11.68
N THR A 149 6.55 6.08 12.06
CA THR A 149 6.08 6.25 13.43
C THR A 149 5.19 5.07 13.86
N ALA A 150 4.22 4.65 13.03
CA ALA A 150 3.37 3.50 13.33
C ALA A 150 4.19 2.24 13.57
N TYR A 151 5.07 1.92 12.61
CA TYR A 151 5.77 0.64 12.59
C TYR A 151 6.96 0.59 13.56
N TYR A 152 7.82 1.61 13.61
CA TYR A 152 9.06 1.58 14.40
C TYR A 152 8.96 2.21 15.78
N SER A 153 7.92 3.02 16.07
CA SER A 153 7.78 3.68 17.37
C SER A 153 6.63 3.12 18.19
N GLU A 154 5.47 2.88 17.57
CA GLU A 154 4.25 2.51 18.30
C GLU A 154 3.97 1.00 18.29
N PHE A 155 4.47 0.26 17.31
CA PHE A 155 4.30 -1.18 17.21
C PHE A 155 5.13 -1.91 18.28
N SER A 156 4.53 -2.84 19.01
CA SER A 156 5.16 -3.53 20.14
C SER A 156 6.40 -4.34 19.73
N ARG A 157 6.44 -4.83 18.52
CA ARG A 157 7.62 -5.50 17.93
C ARG A 157 8.92 -4.70 18.13
N TRP A 158 8.84 -3.38 18.13
CA TRP A 158 9.97 -2.46 18.29
C TRP A 158 9.94 -1.70 19.62
N GLY A 159 9.15 -2.17 20.58
CA GLY A 159 9.07 -1.59 21.92
C GLY A 159 7.96 -0.58 22.13
N GLY A 160 7.11 -0.37 21.14
CA GLY A 160 5.89 0.44 21.28
C GLY A 160 4.82 -0.25 22.11
N SER A 161 3.64 0.35 22.19
CA SER A 161 2.54 -0.09 23.03
C SER A 161 1.42 -0.81 22.28
N ARG A 162 1.46 -0.88 20.95
CA ARG A 162 0.38 -1.39 20.10
C ARG A 162 0.82 -2.66 19.37
N PRO A 163 0.24 -3.83 19.69
CA PRO A 163 0.64 -5.11 19.10
C PRO A 163 0.02 -5.37 17.71
N ILE A 164 -0.82 -4.47 17.21
CA ILE A 164 -1.40 -4.52 15.85
C ILE A 164 -1.12 -3.19 15.17
N VAL A 165 -0.62 -3.25 13.93
CA VAL A 165 -0.28 -2.07 13.12
C VAL A 165 -0.79 -2.25 11.70
N VAL A 166 -1.25 -1.17 11.06
CA VAL A 166 -1.45 -1.14 9.62
C VAL A 166 -0.08 -1.10 8.94
N SER A 167 0.20 -2.08 8.07
CA SER A 167 1.45 -2.18 7.33
C SER A 167 1.27 -3.05 6.09
N TYR A 168 2.35 -3.53 5.51
CA TYR A 168 2.32 -4.35 4.30
C TYR A 168 2.39 -5.84 4.62
N SER A 169 1.77 -6.66 3.78
CA SER A 169 1.89 -8.12 3.85
C SER A 169 3.33 -8.61 3.64
N SER A 170 4.17 -7.77 3.07
CA SER A 170 5.61 -7.98 2.90
C SER A 170 6.46 -7.63 4.12
N SER A 171 5.91 -6.98 5.16
CA SER A 171 6.70 -6.60 6.34
C SER A 171 7.34 -7.78 7.07
N PRO A 172 6.66 -8.92 7.33
CA PRO A 172 7.28 -10.07 7.97
C PRO A 172 8.47 -10.67 7.22
N PRO A 173 8.45 -10.85 5.88
CA PRO A 173 9.64 -11.25 5.12
C PRO A 173 10.84 -10.34 5.32
N PHE A 174 10.62 -9.03 5.43
CA PHE A 174 11.73 -8.08 5.61
C PHE A 174 12.38 -8.21 6.97
N GLU A 175 11.60 -8.46 8.01
CA GLU A 175 12.15 -8.68 9.34
C GLU A 175 13.09 -9.91 9.36
N VAL A 176 12.86 -10.91 8.51
CA VAL A 176 13.76 -12.06 8.35
C VAL A 176 15.00 -11.70 7.53
N LEU A 177 14.81 -11.01 6.38
CA LEU A 177 15.89 -10.70 5.44
C LEU A 177 16.90 -9.71 6.01
N TYR A 178 16.45 -8.76 6.84
CA TYR A 178 17.27 -7.67 7.38
C TYR A 178 17.49 -7.78 8.89
N ALA A 179 17.24 -8.96 9.48
CA ALA A 179 17.57 -9.21 10.88
C ALA A 179 19.08 -9.09 11.09
N GLU A 180 19.53 -8.38 12.13
CA GLU A 180 20.95 -8.28 12.50
C GLU A 180 21.55 -9.66 12.79
N GLU A 181 20.78 -10.49 13.49
CA GLU A 181 21.10 -11.91 13.71
C GLU A 181 20.12 -12.77 12.89
N PRO A 182 20.59 -13.82 12.19
CA PRO A 182 19.73 -14.67 11.37
C PRO A 182 18.56 -15.26 12.15
N ILE A 183 17.34 -15.01 11.72
CA ILE A 183 16.12 -15.60 12.28
C ILE A 183 15.46 -16.50 11.24
N ALA A 184 14.90 -17.62 11.65
CA ALA A 184 14.31 -18.60 10.74
C ALA A 184 12.82 -18.33 10.43
N THR A 185 12.15 -17.57 11.31
CA THR A 185 10.72 -17.26 11.21
C THR A 185 10.50 -15.80 11.56
N PRO A 186 9.57 -15.12 10.87
CA PRO A 186 9.23 -13.75 11.21
C PRO A 186 8.69 -13.65 12.65
N PRO A 187 9.03 -12.59 13.39
CA PRO A 187 8.44 -12.32 14.71
C PRO A 187 7.04 -11.71 14.62
N THR A 188 6.63 -11.30 13.42
CA THR A 188 5.32 -10.74 13.12
C THR A 188 4.57 -11.58 12.09
N ALA A 189 3.26 -11.44 12.03
CA ALA A 189 2.43 -12.08 11.02
C ALA A 189 1.35 -11.11 10.51
N VAL A 190 0.66 -11.51 9.44
CA VAL A 190 -0.32 -10.68 8.73
C VAL A 190 -1.72 -11.28 8.86
N ILE A 191 -2.72 -10.43 9.04
CA ILE A 191 -4.12 -10.82 8.96
C ILE A 191 -4.53 -10.74 7.48
N THR A 192 -4.75 -11.91 6.86
CA THR A 192 -4.96 -12.04 5.40
C THR A 192 -6.37 -12.47 5.01
N SER A 193 -7.31 -12.43 5.95
CA SER A 193 -8.72 -12.80 5.69
C SER A 193 -9.35 -11.83 4.67
N PRO A 194 -10.39 -12.26 3.92
CA PRO A 194 -11.07 -11.38 2.98
C PRO A 194 -11.52 -10.07 3.61
N GLY A 195 -11.29 -8.95 2.91
CA GLY A 195 -11.65 -7.60 3.37
C GLY A 195 -10.68 -6.95 4.36
N THR A 196 -9.65 -7.65 4.86
CA THR A 196 -8.69 -7.09 5.82
C THR A 196 -7.50 -6.38 5.17
N CYS A 197 -7.29 -6.58 3.88
CA CYS A 197 -6.18 -6.00 3.11
C CYS A 197 -6.68 -5.18 1.93
N TYR A 198 -5.90 -4.19 1.50
CA TYR A 198 -6.13 -3.43 0.27
C TYR A 198 -4.92 -3.55 -0.65
N ARG A 199 -5.14 -3.87 -1.94
CA ARG A 199 -4.07 -3.94 -2.95
C ARG A 199 -3.69 -2.56 -3.43
N GLN A 200 -2.50 -2.12 -3.07
CA GLN A 200 -1.86 -0.93 -3.59
C GLN A 200 -0.98 -1.33 -4.78
N ILE A 201 -1.21 -0.71 -5.95
CA ILE A 201 -0.42 -0.94 -7.17
C ILE A 201 0.27 0.37 -7.50
N GLU A 202 1.57 0.33 -7.74
CA GLU A 202 2.35 1.50 -8.14
C GLU A 202 2.65 1.47 -9.63
N PHE A 203 2.65 2.67 -10.22
CA PHE A 203 2.76 2.88 -11.65
C PHE A 203 3.95 3.78 -12.00
N ALA A 204 4.48 3.56 -13.20
CA ALA A 204 5.35 4.50 -13.88
C ALA A 204 4.66 5.04 -15.15
N GLY A 205 4.94 6.30 -15.48
CA GLY A 205 4.46 6.93 -16.70
C GLY A 205 5.50 7.88 -17.30
N ILE A 206 5.50 7.99 -18.64
CA ILE A 206 6.33 8.94 -19.37
C ILE A 206 5.71 10.32 -19.24
N LEU A 207 6.44 11.28 -18.68
CA LEU A 207 5.93 12.64 -18.52
C LEU A 207 5.77 13.34 -19.88
N ARG A 208 4.59 13.94 -20.08
CA ARG A 208 4.26 14.68 -21.30
C ARG A 208 5.23 15.83 -21.50
N GLY A 209 5.76 15.92 -22.73
CA GLY A 209 6.72 16.95 -23.09
C GLY A 209 8.18 16.60 -22.80
N THR A 210 8.47 15.34 -22.44
CA THR A 210 9.85 14.86 -22.41
C THR A 210 10.54 15.02 -23.75
N THR A 211 11.82 15.39 -23.73
CA THR A 211 12.67 15.41 -24.94
C THR A 211 13.45 14.12 -25.13
N ASN A 212 13.35 13.18 -24.16
CA ASN A 212 14.11 11.94 -24.13
C ASN A 212 13.19 10.70 -24.25
N ARG A 213 12.14 10.79 -25.09
CA ARG A 213 11.09 9.79 -25.22
C ARG A 213 11.64 8.35 -25.36
N ALA A 214 12.57 8.13 -26.29
CA ALA A 214 13.12 6.79 -26.52
C ALA A 214 13.86 6.21 -25.28
N LEU A 215 14.52 7.06 -24.50
CA LEU A 215 15.16 6.66 -23.27
C LEU A 215 14.13 6.36 -22.16
N ALA A 216 13.06 7.15 -22.09
CA ALA A 216 11.97 6.93 -21.15
C ALA A 216 11.23 5.60 -21.43
N GLU A 217 10.98 5.28 -22.71
CA GLU A 217 10.42 3.99 -23.12
C GLU A 217 11.34 2.82 -22.74
N ALA A 218 12.64 2.91 -23.05
CA ALA A 218 13.62 1.89 -22.70
C ALA A 218 13.74 1.71 -21.16
N TRP A 219 13.60 2.80 -20.39
CA TRP A 219 13.60 2.75 -18.94
C TRP A 219 12.39 1.99 -18.39
N ILE A 220 11.18 2.27 -18.91
CA ILE A 220 9.96 1.55 -18.52
C ILE A 220 10.05 0.07 -18.90
N ASP A 221 10.55 -0.25 -20.11
CA ASP A 221 10.78 -1.64 -20.51
C ASP A 221 11.71 -2.36 -19.55
N PHE A 222 12.80 -1.68 -19.12
CA PHE A 222 13.71 -2.22 -18.12
C PHE A 222 13.03 -2.41 -16.77
N MET A 223 12.23 -1.45 -16.30
CA MET A 223 11.49 -1.57 -15.02
C MET A 223 10.50 -2.76 -15.03
N LEU A 224 9.97 -3.15 -16.18
CA LEU A 224 9.07 -4.29 -16.33
C LEU A 224 9.81 -5.62 -16.57
N SER A 225 11.12 -5.58 -16.84
CA SER A 225 11.92 -6.78 -17.09
C SER A 225 12.11 -7.61 -15.81
N PRO A 226 12.25 -8.96 -15.92
CA PRO A 226 12.53 -9.79 -14.77
C PRO A 226 13.73 -9.32 -13.95
N GLN A 227 14.79 -8.83 -14.59
CA GLN A 227 16.01 -8.36 -13.92
C GLN A 227 15.73 -7.20 -12.94
N PHE A 228 14.90 -6.22 -13.31
CA PHE A 228 14.53 -5.12 -12.41
C PHE A 228 13.53 -5.60 -11.35
N GLN A 229 12.58 -6.41 -11.78
CA GLN A 229 11.49 -6.90 -10.93
C GLN A 229 11.97 -7.84 -9.82
N GLU A 230 13.04 -8.61 -10.04
CA GLU A 230 13.68 -9.47 -9.02
C GLU A 230 14.29 -8.66 -7.87
N ASP A 231 14.70 -7.41 -8.11
CA ASP A 231 15.28 -6.53 -7.10
C ASP A 231 14.23 -5.74 -6.31
N MET A 232 12.99 -5.66 -6.79
CA MET A 232 11.92 -4.90 -6.14
C MET A 232 11.68 -5.30 -4.68
N PRO A 233 11.58 -6.59 -4.31
CA PRO A 233 11.44 -6.98 -2.92
C PRO A 233 12.60 -6.51 -2.04
N LEU A 234 13.79 -6.44 -2.57
CA LEU A 234 15.01 -6.11 -1.82
C LEU A 234 15.23 -4.61 -1.65
N GLN A 235 14.69 -3.78 -2.55
CA GLN A 235 14.91 -2.33 -2.55
C GLN A 235 13.69 -1.53 -2.09
N MET A 236 12.51 -1.98 -2.49
CA MET A 236 11.26 -1.25 -2.26
C MET A 236 10.32 -1.94 -1.27
N PHE A 237 10.66 -3.18 -0.87
CA PHE A 237 9.86 -3.94 0.10
C PHE A 237 8.42 -4.24 -0.37
N VAL A 238 8.24 -4.44 -1.66
CA VAL A 238 6.96 -4.71 -2.33
C VAL A 238 7.10 -5.90 -3.28
N PHE A 239 6.00 -6.37 -3.84
CA PHE A 239 5.97 -7.47 -4.78
C PHE A 239 6.10 -6.97 -6.21
N PRO A 240 6.86 -7.67 -7.08
CA PRO A 240 6.92 -7.38 -8.49
C PRO A 240 5.59 -7.71 -9.18
N VAL A 241 5.22 -6.96 -10.22
CA VAL A 241 4.05 -7.30 -11.05
C VAL A 241 4.37 -8.37 -12.10
N ASN A 242 5.63 -8.58 -12.45
CA ASN A 242 6.05 -9.58 -13.41
C ASN A 242 6.20 -10.95 -12.72
N PRO A 243 5.36 -11.95 -13.05
CA PRO A 243 5.40 -13.27 -12.42
C PRO A 243 6.63 -14.11 -12.78
N GLU A 244 7.39 -13.70 -13.82
CA GLU A 244 8.66 -14.35 -14.21
C GLU A 244 9.83 -13.96 -13.31
N ALA A 245 9.65 -12.93 -12.44
CA ALA A 245 10.68 -12.52 -11.48
C ALA A 245 10.92 -13.60 -10.42
N VAL A 246 12.18 -13.99 -10.25
CA VAL A 246 12.58 -14.99 -9.25
C VAL A 246 12.79 -14.30 -7.89
N LEU A 247 11.89 -14.54 -6.96
CA LEU A 247 11.96 -13.95 -5.63
C LEU A 247 12.94 -14.71 -4.72
N PRO A 248 13.57 -14.02 -3.74
CA PRO A 248 14.43 -14.68 -2.76
C PRO A 248 13.67 -15.79 -2.02
N PRO A 249 14.24 -16.98 -1.83
CA PRO A 249 13.55 -18.10 -1.17
C PRO A 249 13.05 -17.79 0.24
N ASP A 250 13.80 -17.02 1.02
CA ASP A 250 13.41 -16.62 2.37
C ASP A 250 12.25 -15.62 2.35
N PHE A 251 12.20 -14.77 1.33
CA PHE A 251 11.07 -13.89 1.10
C PHE A 251 9.78 -14.68 0.81
N ILE A 252 9.85 -15.61 -0.13
CA ILE A 252 8.70 -16.47 -0.49
C ILE A 252 8.20 -17.28 0.71
N LYS A 253 9.13 -17.83 1.50
CA LYS A 253 8.80 -18.66 2.67
C LYS A 253 8.08 -17.86 3.77
N ALA A 254 8.44 -16.60 3.94
CA ALA A 254 7.91 -15.73 4.99
C ALA A 254 6.72 -14.86 4.53
N ALA A 255 6.54 -14.67 3.21
CA ALA A 255 5.49 -13.84 2.66
C ALA A 255 4.09 -14.44 2.91
N GLN A 256 3.17 -13.58 3.34
CA GLN A 256 1.76 -13.92 3.55
C GLN A 256 0.93 -13.08 2.57
N ILE A 257 0.68 -13.62 1.39
CA ILE A 257 -0.06 -12.91 0.34
C ILE A 257 -1.56 -13.16 0.55
N PRO A 258 -2.38 -12.10 0.72
CA PRO A 258 -3.82 -12.26 0.85
C PRO A 258 -4.40 -12.83 -0.45
N VAL A 259 -5.37 -13.74 -0.30
CA VAL A 259 -5.99 -14.43 -1.46
C VAL A 259 -6.93 -13.49 -2.21
N ASP A 260 -7.62 -12.60 -1.49
CA ASP A 260 -8.64 -11.69 -2.03
C ASP A 260 -8.53 -10.31 -1.35
N PRO A 261 -7.47 -9.54 -1.64
CA PRO A 261 -7.34 -8.19 -1.13
C PRO A 261 -8.39 -7.28 -1.77
N ALA A 262 -8.92 -6.35 -0.99
CA ALA A 262 -9.84 -5.34 -1.51
C ALA A 262 -9.15 -4.51 -2.61
N THR A 263 -9.91 -4.19 -3.64
CA THR A 263 -9.52 -3.26 -4.70
C THR A 263 -10.67 -2.29 -4.94
N MET A 264 -10.37 -1.11 -5.45
CA MET A 264 -11.39 -0.12 -5.78
C MET A 264 -11.06 0.54 -7.13
N ASN A 265 -12.10 0.84 -7.90
CA ASN A 265 -11.93 1.56 -9.16
C ASN A 265 -11.28 2.94 -8.92
N PRO A 266 -10.18 3.28 -9.60
CA PRO A 266 -9.47 4.56 -9.43
C PRO A 266 -10.34 5.80 -9.65
N GLU A 267 -11.32 5.73 -10.56
CA GLU A 267 -12.27 6.84 -10.79
C GLU A 267 -13.18 7.06 -9.58
N MET A 268 -13.63 5.97 -8.95
CA MET A 268 -14.43 6.04 -7.70
C MET A 268 -13.60 6.66 -6.58
N ILE A 269 -12.33 6.26 -6.44
CA ILE A 269 -11.42 6.87 -5.46
C ILE A 269 -11.25 8.36 -5.74
N GLY A 270 -10.94 8.73 -6.98
CA GLY A 270 -10.77 10.12 -7.39
C GLY A 270 -11.98 11.00 -7.08
N ALA A 271 -13.18 10.48 -7.32
CA ALA A 271 -14.43 11.21 -7.08
C ALA A 271 -14.79 11.39 -5.59
N ASN A 272 -14.33 10.50 -4.72
CA ASN A 272 -14.81 10.44 -3.32
C ASN A 272 -13.72 10.61 -2.26
N ARG A 273 -12.45 10.48 -2.61
CA ARG A 273 -11.31 10.45 -1.69
C ARG A 273 -11.32 11.59 -0.68
N GLU A 274 -11.50 12.83 -1.14
CA GLU A 274 -11.50 14.00 -0.26
C GLU A 274 -12.70 13.99 0.70
N LYS A 275 -13.85 13.52 0.23
CA LYS A 275 -15.04 13.34 1.08
C LYS A 275 -14.77 12.28 2.14
N TRP A 276 -14.26 11.10 1.77
CA TRP A 276 -14.01 10.01 2.70
C TRP A 276 -12.99 10.39 3.78
N ILE A 277 -11.90 11.06 3.40
CA ILE A 277 -10.89 11.55 4.35
C ILE A 277 -11.48 12.60 5.30
N ARG A 278 -12.28 13.52 4.80
CA ARG A 278 -12.94 14.52 5.64
C ARG A 278 -13.92 13.88 6.63
N ASP A 279 -14.82 13.01 6.15
CA ASP A 279 -15.80 12.33 6.98
C ASP A 279 -15.11 11.47 8.07
N TRP A 280 -14.04 10.76 7.70
CA TRP A 280 -13.19 10.03 8.64
C TRP A 280 -12.57 10.96 9.69
N THR A 281 -12.01 12.10 9.26
CA THR A 281 -11.38 13.07 10.16
C THR A 281 -12.37 13.63 11.19
N GLU A 282 -13.61 13.90 10.78
CA GLU A 282 -14.65 14.43 11.66
C GLU A 282 -15.04 13.47 12.79
N VAL A 283 -14.97 12.15 12.56
CA VAL A 283 -15.40 11.15 13.55
C VAL A 283 -14.24 10.58 14.37
N VAL A 284 -13.04 10.55 13.81
CA VAL A 284 -11.89 9.86 14.42
C VAL A 284 -10.91 10.83 15.11
N ILE A 285 -10.69 12.02 14.53
CA ILE A 285 -9.82 13.06 15.12
C ILE A 285 -10.69 14.07 15.84
N LYS A 286 -10.91 13.84 17.14
CA LYS A 286 -11.70 14.72 18.01
C LYS A 286 -10.83 15.71 18.76
#